data_c84d4ba6423bc29b55ea487d3dee2fe2
#
_entry.id   c84d4ba6423bc29b55ea487d3dee2fe2
#
_cell.length_a   1.000
_cell.length_b   1.000
_cell.length_c   1.000
_cell.angle_alpha   90.00
_cell.angle_beta   90.00
_cell.angle_gamma   90.00
#
_symmetry.space_group_name_H-M   'P 1'
#
loop_
_entity.id
_entity.type
_entity.pdbx_description
1 polymer ?
#
loop_
_entity_poly.entity_id
_entity_poly.type
_entity_poly.pdbx_seq_one_letter_code
_entity_poly.pdbx_strand_id
1 'polypeptide(L)'
;DVTFSVNTANITVGENGMYAGGGVLGDAVAYAMSDDDEDGTWTVTVSMVEGATGNYTLLNSPANGGDWGAKEDLAGQECADAANYNDRILAPITGDTTLLHCFGSCETDGTCGAPAEPVLMPVDHENENVTYAWNDFGGAATTVVANPDASGINTSATVAKSIKTTGSETWAGTFLVLDEQLDFSTITTLAVDVWTPDGGELVNLKVENAADGNIAIEINQPTTVAAGWETLYYDLSGGDLSQVYDKLVFFFDFNVGGDDTAYYFDNIRLEAAAT
;
A
#
# COMPACT_ATOMS: atom_id res chain seq x y z
N ASP A 1 -22.41 16.70 -26.05
CA ASP A 1 -21.00 16.32 -26.05
C ASP A 1 -20.60 15.71 -24.72
N VAL A 2 -19.74 14.69 -24.74
CA VAL A 2 -19.17 14.05 -23.55
C VAL A 2 -17.66 14.28 -23.53
N THR A 3 -17.18 14.93 -22.50
CA THR A 3 -15.74 15.11 -22.29
C THR A 3 -15.24 14.03 -21.30
N PHE A 4 -14.37 13.18 -21.79
CA PHE A 4 -13.64 12.23 -20.96
C PHE A 4 -12.37 12.94 -20.48
N SER A 5 -12.18 12.99 -19.17
CA SER A 5 -11.03 13.61 -18.50
C SER A 5 -10.37 12.58 -17.60
N VAL A 6 -9.07 12.37 -17.74
CA VAL A 6 -8.32 11.42 -16.91
C VAL A 6 -7.07 12.10 -16.35
N ASN A 7 -6.98 12.13 -15.04
CA ASN A 7 -5.78 12.52 -14.34
C ASN A 7 -4.83 11.31 -14.27
N THR A 8 -3.56 11.54 -14.60
CA THR A 8 -2.52 10.52 -14.72
C THR A 8 -1.42 10.68 -13.67
N ALA A 9 -1.68 11.40 -12.57
CA ALA A 9 -0.70 11.61 -11.50
C ALA A 9 -0.19 10.30 -10.87
N ASN A 10 -0.99 9.23 -10.97
CA ASN A 10 -0.70 7.90 -10.44
C ASN A 10 0.02 6.96 -11.41
N ILE A 11 0.38 7.42 -12.62
CA ILE A 11 1.07 6.60 -13.63
C ILE A 11 2.12 7.42 -14.40
N THR A 12 2.99 6.72 -15.13
CA THR A 12 3.80 7.33 -16.18
C THR A 12 3.10 7.12 -17.53
N VAL A 13 2.76 8.21 -18.23
CA VAL A 13 2.18 8.13 -19.56
C VAL A 13 3.24 7.73 -20.57
N GLY A 14 2.94 6.72 -21.40
CA GLY A 14 3.84 6.23 -22.44
C GLY A 14 3.87 7.13 -23.69
N GLU A 15 4.77 6.81 -24.62
CA GLU A 15 5.11 7.67 -25.77
C GLU A 15 3.92 8.01 -26.68
N ASN A 16 2.90 7.13 -26.77
CA ASN A 16 1.74 7.37 -27.63
C ASN A 16 0.63 8.20 -26.94
N GLY A 17 0.82 8.61 -25.67
CA GLY A 17 -0.17 9.37 -24.91
C GLY A 17 -1.36 8.54 -24.44
N MET A 18 -2.43 9.22 -23.99
CA MET A 18 -3.63 8.61 -23.45
C MET A 18 -4.73 8.50 -24.52
N TYR A 19 -5.59 7.48 -24.37
CA TYR A 19 -6.71 7.23 -25.26
C TYR A 19 -7.97 6.87 -24.47
N ALA A 20 -9.14 7.22 -25.05
CA ALA A 20 -10.44 6.69 -24.66
C ALA A 20 -10.93 5.74 -25.73
N GLY A 21 -11.31 4.51 -25.36
CA GLY A 21 -11.72 3.46 -26.30
C GLY A 21 -12.62 2.43 -25.63
N GLY A 22 -12.79 1.30 -26.29
CA GLY A 22 -13.64 0.21 -25.82
C GLY A 22 -15.14 0.45 -25.92
N GLY A 23 -15.92 -0.60 -25.88
CA GLY A 23 -17.37 -0.56 -25.83
C GLY A 23 -18.00 0.38 -26.84
N VAL A 24 -18.67 1.43 -26.35
CA VAL A 24 -19.37 2.43 -27.18
C VAL A 24 -18.45 3.38 -27.93
N LEU A 25 -17.17 3.45 -27.56
CA LEU A 25 -16.20 4.35 -28.19
C LEU A 25 -15.47 3.71 -29.37
N GLY A 26 -15.33 2.38 -29.41
CA GLY A 26 -14.69 1.69 -30.52
C GLY A 26 -13.40 0.96 -30.15
N ASP A 27 -12.36 1.03 -30.98
CA ASP A 27 -11.11 0.30 -30.75
C ASP A 27 -10.19 1.00 -29.70
N ALA A 28 -9.03 0.39 -29.42
CA ALA A 28 -8.11 0.87 -28.38
C ALA A 28 -7.46 2.24 -28.69
N VAL A 29 -7.52 2.69 -29.92
CA VAL A 29 -7.01 4.01 -30.36
C VAL A 29 -8.12 4.90 -30.92
N ALA A 30 -9.38 4.65 -30.55
CA ALA A 30 -10.54 5.34 -31.11
C ALA A 30 -10.49 6.86 -30.90
N TYR A 31 -10.12 7.32 -29.72
CA TYR A 31 -10.06 8.74 -29.40
C TYR A 31 -8.76 9.06 -28.65
N ALA A 32 -7.82 9.70 -29.35
CA ALA A 32 -6.63 10.25 -28.73
C ALA A 32 -7.02 11.41 -27.80
N MET A 33 -6.43 11.45 -26.63
CA MET A 33 -6.60 12.51 -25.65
C MET A 33 -5.42 13.50 -25.73
N SER A 34 -5.61 14.73 -25.27
CA SER A 34 -4.53 15.71 -25.16
C SER A 34 -4.40 16.26 -23.72
N ASP A 35 -3.18 16.66 -23.39
CA ASP A 35 -2.79 17.37 -22.17
C ASP A 35 -2.00 18.61 -22.63
N ASP A 36 -2.73 19.61 -23.16
CA ASP A 36 -2.14 20.76 -23.83
C ASP A 36 -1.53 21.80 -22.85
N ASP A 37 -1.96 21.74 -21.59
CA ASP A 37 -1.48 22.61 -20.51
C ASP A 37 -0.47 21.91 -19.58
N GLU A 38 -0.15 20.66 -19.87
CA GLU A 38 0.87 19.85 -19.18
C GLU A 38 0.59 19.69 -17.66
N ASP A 39 -0.69 19.66 -17.25
CA ASP A 39 -1.10 19.49 -15.84
C ASP A 39 -1.27 18.02 -15.42
N GLY A 40 -1.06 17.07 -16.35
CA GLY A 40 -1.23 15.64 -16.14
C GLY A 40 -2.68 15.18 -16.27
N THR A 41 -3.58 16.05 -16.69
CA THR A 41 -4.99 15.74 -16.94
C THR A 41 -5.28 15.67 -18.44
N TRP A 42 -5.41 14.49 -18.96
CA TRP A 42 -5.67 14.24 -20.37
C TRP A 42 -7.16 14.30 -20.68
N THR A 43 -7.54 14.97 -21.77
CA THR A 43 -8.94 15.19 -22.15
C THR A 43 -9.23 14.86 -23.60
N VAL A 44 -10.46 14.40 -23.86
CA VAL A 44 -11.05 14.32 -25.20
C VAL A 44 -12.55 14.54 -25.13
N THR A 45 -13.10 15.29 -26.09
CA THR A 45 -14.55 15.51 -26.20
C THR A 45 -15.10 14.70 -27.38
N VAL A 46 -16.13 13.91 -27.12
CA VAL A 46 -16.79 13.02 -28.10
C VAL A 46 -18.25 13.42 -28.22
N SER A 47 -18.71 13.66 -29.45
CA SER A 47 -20.14 13.89 -29.70
C SER A 47 -20.90 12.57 -29.64
N MET A 48 -21.80 12.45 -28.69
CA MET A 48 -22.61 11.25 -28.45
C MET A 48 -24.12 11.60 -28.54
N VAL A 49 -24.92 10.60 -28.93
CA VAL A 49 -26.38 10.79 -28.97
C VAL A 49 -26.95 10.81 -27.56
N GLU A 50 -27.98 11.61 -27.32
CA GLU A 50 -28.71 11.60 -26.05
C GLU A 50 -29.26 10.21 -25.74
N GLY A 51 -29.12 9.76 -24.49
CA GLY A 51 -29.46 8.42 -24.06
C GLY A 51 -28.42 7.36 -24.34
N ALA A 52 -27.28 7.68 -24.96
CA ALA A 52 -26.18 6.73 -25.12
C ALA A 52 -25.73 6.19 -23.76
N THR A 53 -25.53 4.87 -23.70
CA THR A 53 -25.09 4.13 -22.51
C THR A 53 -24.30 2.91 -22.94
N GLY A 54 -23.48 2.35 -22.07
CA GLY A 54 -22.68 1.14 -22.34
C GLY A 54 -21.38 1.14 -21.53
N ASN A 55 -20.32 0.61 -22.14
CA ASN A 55 -19.00 0.53 -21.49
C ASN A 55 -17.96 1.29 -22.30
N TYR A 56 -16.89 1.71 -21.65
CA TYR A 56 -15.69 2.29 -22.22
C TYR A 56 -14.49 2.05 -21.29
N THR A 57 -13.29 2.31 -21.76
CA THR A 57 -12.06 2.21 -20.96
C THR A 57 -11.07 3.29 -21.34
N LEU A 58 -10.14 3.59 -20.45
CA LEU A 58 -9.01 4.47 -20.70
C LEU A 58 -7.76 3.62 -20.95
N LEU A 59 -6.88 4.07 -21.85
CA LEU A 59 -5.72 3.32 -22.27
C LEU A 59 -4.46 4.19 -22.23
N ASN A 60 -3.38 3.63 -21.68
CA ASN A 60 -2.07 4.28 -21.60
C ASN A 60 -1.18 3.80 -22.76
N SER A 61 -0.97 4.68 -23.73
CA SER A 61 -0.02 4.45 -24.83
C SER A 61 -0.27 3.19 -25.70
N PRO A 62 -1.52 2.92 -26.13
CA PRO A 62 -1.78 1.77 -26.99
C PRO A 62 -1.02 1.88 -28.33
N ALA A 63 -0.45 0.78 -28.80
CA ALA A 63 0.31 0.73 -30.06
C ALA A 63 -0.59 0.67 -31.31
N ASN A 64 -1.83 0.19 -31.17
CA ASN A 64 -2.81 0.04 -32.28
C ASN A 64 -4.21 -0.26 -31.73
N GLY A 65 -5.23 -0.28 -32.58
CA GLY A 65 -6.63 -0.50 -32.20
C GLY A 65 -6.96 -1.85 -31.56
N GLY A 66 -6.06 -2.81 -31.56
CA GLY A 66 -6.20 -4.11 -30.90
C GLY A 66 -5.37 -4.26 -29.63
N ASP A 67 -4.69 -3.20 -29.19
CA ASP A 67 -3.79 -3.25 -28.02
C ASP A 67 -4.54 -3.02 -26.70
N TRP A 68 -5.30 -4.03 -26.32
CA TRP A 68 -6.06 -4.04 -25.07
C TRP A 68 -5.18 -4.27 -23.82
N GLY A 69 -3.89 -4.58 -23.99
CA GLY A 69 -2.93 -4.66 -22.88
C GLY A 69 -2.61 -3.30 -22.28
N ALA A 70 -2.88 -2.21 -23.01
CA ALA A 70 -2.67 -0.83 -22.56
C ALA A 70 -3.83 -0.27 -21.71
N LYS A 71 -4.95 -1.00 -21.58
CA LYS A 71 -6.10 -0.51 -20.81
C LYS A 71 -5.84 -0.50 -19.31
N GLU A 72 -6.53 0.39 -18.62
CA GLU A 72 -6.57 0.43 -17.15
C GLU A 72 -7.10 -0.87 -16.55
N ASP A 73 -6.64 -1.23 -15.34
CA ASP A 73 -7.18 -2.35 -14.59
C ASP A 73 -8.09 -1.86 -13.46
N LEU A 74 -9.36 -2.16 -13.56
CA LEU A 74 -10.40 -1.82 -12.59
C LEU A 74 -10.99 -3.06 -11.92
N ALA A 75 -10.34 -4.22 -12.03
CA ALA A 75 -10.85 -5.47 -11.49
C ALA A 75 -11.16 -5.33 -9.97
N GLY A 76 -12.39 -5.70 -9.60
CA GLY A 76 -12.85 -5.65 -8.21
C GLY A 76 -13.28 -4.26 -7.71
N GLN A 77 -13.19 -3.21 -8.53
CA GLN A 77 -13.64 -1.87 -8.17
C GLN A 77 -15.11 -1.63 -8.54
N GLU A 78 -15.78 -0.71 -7.84
CA GLU A 78 -17.23 -0.48 -7.98
C GLU A 78 -17.65 0.15 -9.30
N CYS A 79 -16.78 0.90 -9.99
CA CYS A 79 -17.06 1.50 -11.30
C CYS A 79 -16.84 0.54 -12.47
N ALA A 80 -16.31 -0.66 -12.20
CA ALA A 80 -16.01 -1.66 -13.20
C ALA A 80 -17.21 -2.55 -13.49
N ASP A 81 -17.47 -2.81 -14.77
CA ASP A 81 -18.42 -3.84 -15.20
C ASP A 81 -17.70 -5.18 -15.39
N ALA A 82 -17.78 -6.04 -14.37
CA ALA A 82 -17.13 -7.36 -14.40
C ALA A 82 -17.63 -8.26 -15.56
N ALA A 83 -18.84 -8.01 -16.07
CA ALA A 83 -19.39 -8.75 -17.21
C ALA A 83 -18.82 -8.25 -18.56
N ASN A 84 -18.21 -7.07 -18.57
CA ASN A 84 -17.65 -6.41 -19.75
C ASN A 84 -16.17 -6.05 -19.50
N TYR A 85 -15.35 -7.04 -19.23
CA TYR A 85 -13.88 -6.95 -19.10
C TYR A 85 -13.39 -5.94 -18.04
N ASN A 86 -14.19 -5.63 -17.01
CA ASN A 86 -13.95 -4.60 -16.03
C ASN A 86 -13.80 -3.18 -16.63
N ASP A 87 -14.51 -2.92 -17.73
CA ASP A 87 -14.59 -1.58 -18.32
C ASP A 87 -15.47 -0.67 -17.48
N ARG A 88 -15.30 0.66 -17.60
CA ARG A 88 -16.16 1.65 -16.96
C ARG A 88 -17.56 1.61 -17.52
N ILE A 89 -18.53 1.92 -16.66
CA ILE A 89 -19.94 2.02 -17.04
C ILE A 89 -20.24 3.45 -17.46
N LEU A 90 -20.73 3.64 -18.68
CA LEU A 90 -21.29 4.92 -19.15
C LEU A 90 -22.77 4.96 -18.79
N ALA A 91 -23.15 5.83 -17.87
CA ALA A 91 -24.55 6.12 -17.58
C ALA A 91 -25.24 6.81 -18.78
N PRO A 92 -26.58 6.72 -18.91
CA PRO A 92 -27.29 7.39 -20.00
C PRO A 92 -26.96 8.90 -20.07
N ILE A 93 -26.49 9.35 -21.24
CA ILE A 93 -26.15 10.76 -21.48
C ILE A 93 -27.41 11.60 -21.59
N THR A 94 -27.52 12.65 -20.79
CA THR A 94 -28.71 13.54 -20.75
C THR A 94 -28.39 14.98 -21.22
N GLY A 95 -27.20 15.23 -21.67
CA GLY A 95 -26.70 16.54 -22.14
C GLY A 95 -25.18 16.58 -22.14
N ASP A 96 -24.60 17.78 -22.27
CA ASP A 96 -23.16 17.97 -22.19
C ASP A 96 -22.67 17.56 -20.81
N THR A 97 -21.68 16.66 -20.76
CA THR A 97 -21.20 16.03 -19.53
C THR A 97 -19.67 15.92 -19.55
N THR A 98 -19.04 16.20 -18.41
CA THR A 98 -17.63 15.88 -18.19
C THR A 98 -17.53 14.70 -17.20
N LEU A 99 -16.81 13.67 -17.61
CA LEU A 99 -16.52 12.48 -16.79
C LEU A 99 -15.07 12.59 -16.30
N LEU A 100 -14.90 12.77 -14.99
CA LEU A 100 -13.61 12.88 -14.35
C LEU A 100 -13.15 11.51 -13.85
N HIS A 101 -11.90 11.16 -14.14
CA HIS A 101 -11.34 9.87 -13.77
C HIS A 101 -9.91 9.99 -13.28
N CYS A 102 -9.51 9.05 -12.42
CA CYS A 102 -8.12 8.66 -12.21
C CYS A 102 -7.85 7.39 -13.02
N PHE A 103 -6.72 7.30 -13.69
CA PHE A 103 -6.37 6.09 -14.44
C PHE A 103 -6.24 4.89 -13.47
N GLY A 104 -6.94 3.79 -13.77
CA GLY A 104 -6.93 2.58 -12.95
C GLY A 104 -7.64 2.68 -11.58
N SER A 105 -8.41 3.77 -11.33
CA SER A 105 -9.17 3.97 -10.10
C SER A 105 -10.58 4.47 -10.38
N CYS A 106 -11.51 4.15 -9.48
CA CYS A 106 -12.88 4.68 -9.50
C CYS A 106 -13.02 6.11 -8.93
N GLU A 107 -11.94 6.72 -8.49
CA GLU A 107 -11.95 8.09 -7.99
C GLU A 107 -12.32 9.08 -9.09
N THR A 108 -13.18 10.05 -8.75
CA THR A 108 -13.74 11.04 -9.69
C THR A 108 -13.69 12.46 -9.15
N ASP A 109 -12.96 12.70 -8.05
CA ASP A 109 -12.85 14.02 -7.42
C ASP A 109 -11.76 14.90 -8.06
N GLY A 110 -11.00 14.34 -9.04
CA GLY A 110 -9.90 15.01 -9.71
C GLY A 110 -8.57 14.96 -8.95
N THR A 111 -8.55 14.36 -7.76
CA THR A 111 -7.34 14.15 -6.98
C THR A 111 -6.92 12.70 -7.07
N CYS A 112 -6.05 12.38 -8.01
CA CYS A 112 -5.51 11.03 -8.12
C CYS A 112 -4.27 10.94 -7.25
N GLY A 113 -4.30 10.03 -6.28
CA GLY A 113 -3.11 9.76 -5.47
C GLY A 113 -1.91 9.37 -6.36
N ALA A 114 -0.70 9.75 -5.96
CA ALA A 114 0.50 9.20 -6.58
C ALA A 114 0.44 7.66 -6.57
N PRO A 115 1.11 6.96 -7.51
CA PRO A 115 1.19 5.51 -7.46
C PRO A 115 1.64 5.08 -6.06
N ALA A 116 0.99 4.07 -5.50
CA ALA A 116 1.46 3.51 -4.24
C ALA A 116 2.92 3.09 -4.42
N GLU A 117 3.81 3.66 -3.63
CA GLU A 117 5.20 3.24 -3.63
C GLU A 117 5.35 1.88 -2.94
N PRO A 118 6.34 1.07 -3.33
CA PRO A 118 6.55 -0.23 -2.74
C PRO A 118 6.95 -0.12 -1.25
N VAL A 119 6.54 -1.11 -0.46
CA VAL A 119 6.95 -1.23 0.94
C VAL A 119 8.35 -1.84 1.00
N LEU A 120 9.35 -1.01 1.21
CA LEU A 120 10.77 -1.38 1.25
C LEU A 120 11.37 -1.14 2.64
N MET A 121 12.54 -1.73 2.88
CA MET A 121 13.35 -1.38 4.05
C MET A 121 14.15 -0.09 3.82
N PRO A 122 14.28 0.79 4.82
CA PRO A 122 13.69 0.74 6.14
C PRO A 122 12.18 1.05 6.13
N VAL A 123 11.43 0.47 7.08
CA VAL A 123 10.03 0.82 7.32
C VAL A 123 9.97 1.87 8.42
N ASP A 124 9.69 3.12 8.05
CA ASP A 124 9.73 4.30 8.93
C ASP A 124 8.38 5.03 9.04
N HIS A 125 7.35 4.56 8.33
CA HIS A 125 5.99 5.10 8.30
C HIS A 125 5.87 6.58 7.91
N GLU A 126 6.94 7.21 7.38
CA GLU A 126 6.98 8.64 7.05
C GLU A 126 6.58 8.92 5.58
N ASN A 127 6.61 7.91 4.72
CA ASN A 127 6.30 8.09 3.31
C ASN A 127 4.78 7.97 3.08
N GLU A 128 4.13 9.10 2.80
CA GLU A 128 2.68 9.18 2.55
C GLU A 128 2.22 8.47 1.27
N ASN A 129 3.15 8.15 0.34
CA ASN A 129 2.87 7.39 -0.87
C ASN A 129 2.96 5.87 -0.66
N VAL A 130 3.46 5.41 0.49
CA VAL A 130 3.50 4.00 0.86
C VAL A 130 2.28 3.62 1.68
N THR A 131 1.56 2.61 1.24
CA THR A 131 0.49 2.02 2.05
C THR A 131 1.05 0.92 2.94
N TYR A 132 1.32 1.25 4.19
CA TYR A 132 1.76 0.27 5.19
C TYR A 132 0.58 -0.58 5.66
N ALA A 133 0.23 -1.60 4.85
CA ALA A 133 -0.92 -2.47 5.07
C ALA A 133 -0.63 -3.52 6.15
N TRP A 134 -0.62 -3.12 7.42
CA TRP A 134 -0.51 -4.04 8.54
C TRP A 134 -1.73 -4.96 8.61
N ASN A 135 -1.49 -6.27 8.69
CA ASN A 135 -2.51 -7.29 8.75
C ASN A 135 -2.53 -7.92 10.13
N ASP A 136 -3.66 -7.78 10.82
CA ASP A 136 -3.81 -8.21 12.20
C ASP A 136 -4.36 -9.62 12.34
N PHE A 137 -3.97 -10.29 13.40
CA PHE A 137 -4.48 -11.61 13.75
C PHE A 137 -4.59 -11.79 15.27
N GLY A 138 -5.37 -12.77 15.72
CA GLY A 138 -5.51 -13.15 17.13
C GLY A 138 -6.17 -12.06 18.00
N GLY A 139 -6.70 -10.99 17.44
CA GLY A 139 -7.31 -9.88 18.17
C GLY A 139 -6.38 -8.68 18.40
N ALA A 140 -5.28 -8.57 17.64
CA ALA A 140 -4.55 -7.30 17.54
C ALA A 140 -5.29 -6.31 16.63
N ALA A 141 -4.96 -5.01 16.75
CA ALA A 141 -5.46 -3.95 15.88
C ALA A 141 -4.34 -2.93 15.66
N THR A 142 -3.84 -2.87 14.41
CA THR A 142 -2.68 -2.05 14.06
C THR A 142 -3.03 -0.98 13.04
N THR A 143 -2.57 0.25 13.28
CA THR A 143 -2.78 1.41 12.40
C THR A 143 -1.57 2.33 12.44
N VAL A 144 -1.29 3.04 11.33
CA VAL A 144 -0.33 4.14 11.34
C VAL A 144 -1.01 5.38 11.92
N VAL A 145 -0.34 6.02 12.87
CA VAL A 145 -0.86 7.18 13.63
C VAL A 145 0.22 8.24 13.81
N ALA A 146 -0.18 9.45 14.19
CA ALA A 146 0.78 10.45 14.65
C ALA A 146 1.56 9.92 15.86
N ASN A 147 2.88 10.18 15.89
CA ASN A 147 3.74 9.75 16.99
C ASN A 147 3.31 10.42 18.30
N PRO A 148 2.90 9.64 19.32
CA PRO A 148 2.44 10.22 20.59
C PRO A 148 3.57 10.79 21.46
N ASP A 149 4.83 10.41 21.17
CA ASP A 149 6.02 10.83 21.92
C ASP A 149 7.20 11.03 20.94
N ALA A 150 7.14 12.08 20.13
CA ALA A 150 8.20 12.42 19.17
C ALA A 150 9.43 12.99 19.91
N SER A 151 10.13 12.13 20.65
CA SER A 151 11.27 12.52 21.49
C SER A 151 12.36 11.44 21.59
N GLY A 152 13.50 11.79 22.12
CA GLY A 152 14.59 10.83 22.36
C GLY A 152 15.16 10.27 21.05
N ILE A 153 15.11 8.97 20.91
CA ILE A 153 15.63 8.24 19.73
C ILE A 153 14.67 8.20 18.56
N ASN A 154 13.37 8.44 18.78
CA ASN A 154 12.36 8.47 17.72
C ASN A 154 11.68 9.84 17.66
N THR A 155 11.94 10.58 16.59
CA THR A 155 11.35 11.90 16.32
C THR A 155 10.48 11.90 15.06
N SER A 156 10.12 10.73 14.55
CA SER A 156 9.23 10.55 13.41
C SER A 156 7.89 11.24 13.65
N ALA A 157 7.26 11.74 12.59
CA ALA A 157 5.93 12.35 12.68
C ALA A 157 4.84 11.27 12.85
N THR A 158 5.05 10.11 12.23
CA THR A 158 4.12 8.97 12.21
C THR A 158 4.81 7.69 12.65
N VAL A 159 4.03 6.78 13.24
CA VAL A 159 4.49 5.48 13.76
C VAL A 159 3.37 4.45 13.64
N ALA A 160 3.70 3.17 13.62
CA ALA A 160 2.70 2.13 13.78
C ALA A 160 2.27 2.00 15.25
N LYS A 161 0.96 1.88 15.47
CA LYS A 161 0.34 1.60 16.75
C LYS A 161 -0.38 0.27 16.67
N SER A 162 -0.03 -0.68 17.53
CA SER A 162 -0.73 -1.95 17.70
C SER A 162 -1.41 -1.98 19.05
N ILE A 163 -2.70 -2.32 19.09
CA ILE A 163 -3.48 -2.55 20.29
C ILE A 163 -3.70 -4.04 20.43
N LYS A 164 -3.37 -4.59 21.58
CA LYS A 164 -3.74 -5.94 21.95
C LYS A 164 -5.08 -5.89 22.66
N THR A 165 -6.19 -6.13 21.91
CA THR A 165 -7.55 -5.88 22.42
C THR A 165 -7.93 -6.80 23.57
N THR A 166 -8.81 -6.34 24.47
CA THR A 166 -9.29 -7.16 25.58
C THR A 166 -9.83 -8.49 25.11
N GLY A 167 -9.29 -9.58 25.65
CA GLY A 167 -9.68 -10.95 25.30
C GLY A 167 -9.02 -11.49 24.04
N SER A 168 -8.04 -10.78 23.46
CA SER A 168 -7.23 -11.32 22.39
C SER A 168 -6.40 -12.51 22.81
N GLU A 169 -5.97 -13.27 21.81
CA GLU A 169 -5.08 -14.42 22.01
C GLU A 169 -3.72 -13.99 22.58
N THR A 170 -3.06 -14.87 23.32
CA THR A 170 -1.72 -14.60 23.85
C THR A 170 -0.66 -14.43 22.75
N TRP A 171 -0.95 -14.93 21.56
CA TRP A 171 -0.16 -14.83 20.32
C TRP A 171 -0.74 -13.81 19.33
N ALA A 172 -1.61 -12.92 19.78
CA ALA A 172 -2.13 -11.84 18.92
C ALA A 172 -0.98 -10.96 18.42
N GLY A 173 -1.05 -10.59 17.15
CA GLY A 173 0.02 -9.82 16.50
C GLY A 173 -0.40 -9.24 15.17
N THR A 174 0.57 -8.69 14.48
CA THR A 174 0.39 -8.02 13.17
C THR A 174 1.55 -8.36 12.25
N PHE A 175 1.32 -8.31 10.93
CA PHE A 175 2.39 -8.47 9.96
C PHE A 175 2.29 -7.49 8.80
N LEU A 176 3.45 -7.21 8.21
CA LEU A 176 3.62 -6.42 7.00
C LEU A 176 4.39 -7.25 5.98
N VAL A 177 3.90 -7.30 4.75
CA VAL A 177 4.62 -7.90 3.62
C VAL A 177 5.44 -6.81 2.95
N LEU A 178 6.70 -7.10 2.67
CA LEU A 178 7.61 -6.22 1.94
C LEU A 178 7.56 -6.57 0.44
N ASP A 179 7.77 -5.57 -0.41
CA ASP A 179 7.85 -5.78 -1.86
C ASP A 179 9.24 -6.28 -2.31
N GLU A 180 10.23 -6.26 -1.40
CA GLU A 180 11.55 -6.87 -1.59
C GLU A 180 11.95 -7.72 -0.37
N GLN A 181 12.74 -8.76 -0.61
CA GLN A 181 13.29 -9.57 0.47
C GLN A 181 14.32 -8.80 1.30
N LEU A 182 14.46 -9.17 2.56
CA LEU A 182 15.51 -8.67 3.44
C LEU A 182 16.91 -9.10 2.90
N ASP A 183 17.84 -8.15 2.79
CA ASP A 183 19.20 -8.41 2.34
C ASP A 183 20.15 -8.58 3.53
N PHE A 184 20.43 -9.83 3.87
CA PHE A 184 21.35 -10.21 4.95
C PHE A 184 22.81 -10.34 4.53
N SER A 185 23.20 -9.84 3.35
CA SER A 185 24.57 -9.99 2.82
C SER A 185 25.62 -9.27 3.67
N THR A 186 25.24 -8.22 4.40
CA THR A 186 26.15 -7.39 5.20
C THR A 186 25.77 -7.31 6.67
N ILE A 187 24.49 -7.23 6.99
CA ILE A 187 23.96 -7.08 8.35
C ILE A 187 22.86 -8.12 8.56
N THR A 188 22.97 -8.86 9.65
CA THR A 188 22.06 -9.95 10.01
C THR A 188 21.17 -9.61 11.21
N THR A 189 21.19 -8.36 11.65
CA THR A 189 20.40 -7.88 12.79
C THR A 189 19.35 -6.90 12.30
N LEU A 190 18.10 -7.10 12.71
CA LEU A 190 17.04 -6.11 12.60
C LEU A 190 16.98 -5.26 13.87
N ALA A 191 16.95 -3.96 13.70
CA ALA A 191 16.70 -2.98 14.74
C ALA A 191 15.28 -2.43 14.57
N VAL A 192 14.56 -2.26 15.68
CA VAL A 192 13.20 -1.71 15.71
C VAL A 192 13.11 -0.75 16.90
N ASP A 193 12.65 0.46 16.65
CA ASP A 193 12.32 1.37 17.74
C ASP A 193 10.94 1.00 18.28
N VAL A 194 10.83 0.75 19.56
CA VAL A 194 9.57 0.38 20.22
C VAL A 194 9.30 1.31 21.41
N TRP A 195 8.02 1.57 21.64
CA TRP A 195 7.52 2.28 22.83
C TRP A 195 6.48 1.40 23.50
N THR A 196 6.70 1.08 24.77
CA THR A 196 5.79 0.29 25.60
C THR A 196 5.45 1.04 26.89
N PRO A 197 4.23 0.88 27.45
CA PRO A 197 3.85 1.56 28.69
C PRO A 197 4.67 1.10 29.88
N ASP A 198 5.06 -0.17 29.89
CA ASP A 198 5.80 -0.81 30.97
C ASP A 198 7.09 -1.46 30.43
N GLY A 199 8.14 -1.50 31.26
CA GLY A 199 9.36 -2.25 30.93
C GLY A 199 9.23 -3.73 31.29
N GLY A 200 9.96 -4.59 30.56
CA GLY A 200 9.98 -6.04 30.77
C GLY A 200 8.95 -6.79 29.90
N GLU A 201 8.20 -6.08 29.09
CA GLU A 201 7.27 -6.69 28.12
C GLU A 201 8.03 -7.39 26.99
N LEU A 202 7.55 -8.53 26.58
CA LEU A 202 8.21 -9.35 25.58
C LEU A 202 7.72 -8.95 24.18
N VAL A 203 8.60 -8.40 23.36
CA VAL A 203 8.33 -8.14 21.95
C VAL A 203 8.96 -9.25 21.12
N ASN A 204 8.11 -10.06 20.49
CA ASN A 204 8.54 -11.11 19.58
C ASN A 204 8.53 -10.56 18.16
N LEU A 205 9.66 -10.71 17.46
CA LEU A 205 9.79 -10.48 16.04
C LEU A 205 9.99 -11.81 15.33
N LYS A 206 9.20 -12.02 14.27
CA LYS A 206 9.37 -13.13 13.35
C LYS A 206 9.53 -12.60 11.94
N VAL A 207 10.59 -13.01 11.25
CA VAL A 207 10.71 -12.79 9.80
C VAL A 207 10.28 -14.08 9.09
N GLU A 208 9.42 -13.93 8.08
CA GLU A 208 8.84 -15.05 7.35
C GLU A 208 9.04 -14.90 5.83
N ASN A 209 8.93 -16.01 5.13
CA ASN A 209 8.61 -16.02 3.72
C ASN A 209 7.08 -15.84 3.55
N ALA A 210 6.66 -14.82 2.79
CA ALA A 210 5.25 -14.50 2.61
C ALA A 210 4.47 -15.64 1.91
N ALA A 211 5.15 -16.44 1.07
CA ALA A 211 4.54 -17.58 0.37
C ALA A 211 4.56 -18.88 1.18
N ASP A 212 5.48 -19.04 2.16
CA ASP A 212 5.60 -20.23 3.01
C ASP A 212 6.01 -19.85 4.44
N GLY A 213 5.03 -19.70 5.33
CA GLY A 213 5.25 -19.35 6.75
C GLY A 213 6.02 -20.39 7.57
N ASN A 214 6.39 -21.57 7.01
CA ASN A 214 7.28 -22.51 7.67
C ASN A 214 8.76 -22.07 7.52
N ILE A 215 9.06 -21.20 6.56
CA ILE A 215 10.37 -20.57 6.42
C ILE A 215 10.34 -19.30 7.28
N ALA A 216 10.89 -19.39 8.48
CA ALA A 216 10.84 -18.30 9.44
C ALA A 216 12.01 -18.31 10.42
N ILE A 217 12.37 -17.14 10.94
CA ILE A 217 13.25 -16.94 12.08
C ILE A 217 12.48 -16.11 13.11
N GLU A 218 12.42 -16.56 14.35
CA GLU A 218 11.64 -15.94 15.42
C GLU A 218 12.51 -15.68 16.63
N ILE A 219 12.48 -14.44 17.14
CA ILE A 219 13.31 -13.98 18.25
C ILE A 219 12.49 -13.15 19.22
N ASN A 220 12.67 -13.39 20.49
CA ASN A 220 12.09 -12.61 21.59
C ASN A 220 13.10 -11.59 22.13
N GLN A 221 12.66 -10.36 22.35
CA GLN A 221 13.42 -9.34 23.08
C GLN A 221 12.54 -8.71 24.16
N PRO A 222 13.00 -8.66 25.43
CA PRO A 222 12.28 -7.92 26.45
C PRO A 222 12.58 -6.42 26.34
N THR A 223 11.57 -5.60 26.58
CA THR A 223 11.75 -4.15 26.73
C THR A 223 12.40 -3.82 28.07
N THR A 224 13.09 -2.69 28.14
CA THR A 224 13.76 -2.22 29.36
C THR A 224 13.30 -0.84 29.80
N VAL A 225 12.72 -0.07 28.88
CA VAL A 225 12.23 1.29 29.10
C VAL A 225 10.71 1.27 29.26
N ALA A 226 10.20 1.92 30.31
CA ALA A 226 8.78 2.13 30.51
C ALA A 226 8.38 3.53 30.03
N ALA A 227 7.28 3.61 29.30
CA ALA A 227 6.71 4.86 28.76
C ALA A 227 7.74 5.72 28.02
N GLY A 228 8.49 5.09 27.11
CA GLY A 228 9.52 5.75 26.32
C GLY A 228 10.04 4.87 25.20
N TRP A 229 10.73 5.48 24.24
CA TRP A 229 11.32 4.77 23.10
C TRP A 229 12.63 4.09 23.46
N GLU A 230 12.80 2.85 22.97
CA GLU A 230 14.07 2.13 22.97
C GLU A 230 14.23 1.36 21.65
N THR A 231 15.48 1.09 21.24
CA THR A 231 15.75 0.25 20.08
C THR A 231 15.99 -1.19 20.54
N LEU A 232 15.17 -2.12 20.05
CA LEU A 232 15.38 -3.55 20.22
C LEU A 232 16.14 -4.11 19.03
N TYR A 233 17.13 -4.96 19.30
CA TYR A 233 17.98 -5.60 18.30
C TYR A 233 17.71 -7.10 18.24
N TYR A 234 17.43 -7.61 17.05
CA TYR A 234 17.10 -9.00 16.77
C TYR A 234 18.19 -9.62 15.88
N ASP A 235 19.11 -10.39 16.46
CA ASP A 235 20.18 -11.07 15.72
C ASP A 235 19.63 -12.33 15.03
N LEU A 236 19.44 -12.26 13.74
CA LEU A 236 18.92 -13.35 12.90
C LEU A 236 20.00 -14.32 12.42
N SER A 237 21.29 -14.11 12.78
CA SER A 237 22.42 -14.92 12.30
C SER A 237 22.36 -16.41 12.67
N GLY A 238 21.54 -16.75 13.66
CA GLY A 238 21.28 -18.14 14.07
C GLY A 238 20.35 -18.92 13.15
N GLY A 239 19.69 -18.26 12.20
CA GLY A 239 18.77 -18.87 11.24
C GLY A 239 19.41 -19.19 9.89
N ASP A 240 18.62 -19.78 8.98
CA ASP A 240 19.04 -20.05 7.59
C ASP A 240 18.87 -18.82 6.71
N LEU A 241 19.86 -17.93 6.67
CA LEU A 241 19.82 -16.69 5.90
C LEU A 241 19.91 -16.89 4.37
N SER A 242 19.96 -18.12 3.88
CA SER A 242 19.88 -18.41 2.44
C SER A 242 18.45 -18.44 1.89
N GLN A 243 17.45 -18.40 2.78
CA GLN A 243 16.04 -18.38 2.44
C GLN A 243 15.57 -16.95 2.12
N VAL A 244 14.41 -16.85 1.50
CA VAL A 244 13.73 -15.58 1.25
C VAL A 244 12.91 -15.19 2.47
N TYR A 245 13.10 -13.98 2.97
CA TYR A 245 12.32 -13.37 4.03
C TYR A 245 11.82 -12.01 3.55
N ASP A 246 10.52 -11.89 3.32
CA ASP A 246 9.85 -10.73 2.78
C ASP A 246 8.61 -10.33 3.60
N LYS A 247 8.52 -10.83 4.86
CA LYS A 247 7.42 -10.54 5.75
C LYS A 247 7.89 -10.34 7.17
N LEU A 248 7.48 -9.23 7.78
CA LEU A 248 7.76 -8.87 9.16
C LEU A 248 6.52 -9.16 10.01
N VAL A 249 6.68 -9.90 11.11
CA VAL A 249 5.58 -10.23 12.03
C VAL A 249 5.97 -9.80 13.44
N PHE A 250 5.09 -9.06 14.11
CA PHE A 250 5.28 -8.57 15.47
C PHE A 250 4.21 -9.09 16.41
N PHE A 251 4.64 -9.47 17.61
CA PHE A 251 3.78 -9.84 18.72
C PHE A 251 4.21 -9.01 19.94
N PHE A 252 3.35 -8.10 20.38
CA PHE A 252 3.61 -7.30 21.56
C PHE A 252 3.08 -8.00 22.82
N ASP A 253 3.75 -7.83 23.93
CA ASP A 253 3.49 -8.52 25.21
C ASP A 253 3.19 -10.02 24.96
N PHE A 254 4.14 -10.67 24.27
CA PHE A 254 3.98 -12.04 23.78
C PHE A 254 3.76 -13.03 24.94
N ASN A 255 2.84 -13.96 24.78
CA ASN A 255 2.33 -14.92 25.77
C ASN A 255 1.39 -14.33 26.84
N VAL A 256 1.01 -13.07 26.76
CA VAL A 256 0.02 -12.44 27.63
C VAL A 256 -1.25 -12.13 26.83
N GLY A 257 -2.42 -12.28 27.41
CA GLY A 257 -3.69 -11.90 26.78
C GLY A 257 -3.88 -10.40 26.77
N GLY A 258 -4.61 -9.88 25.77
CA GLY A 258 -4.80 -8.44 25.63
C GLY A 258 -5.76 -7.84 26.65
N ASP A 259 -5.52 -6.58 26.93
CA ASP A 259 -6.27 -5.73 27.87
C ASP A 259 -6.52 -4.30 27.33
N ASP A 260 -6.44 -4.13 25.99
CA ASP A 260 -6.51 -2.86 25.26
C ASP A 260 -5.24 -1.99 25.38
N THR A 261 -4.14 -2.54 25.88
CA THR A 261 -2.85 -1.84 25.91
C THR A 261 -2.37 -1.54 24.47
N ALA A 262 -1.89 -0.32 24.30
CA ALA A 262 -1.32 0.17 23.03
C ALA A 262 0.21 0.15 23.08
N TYR A 263 0.80 -0.37 22.02
CA TYR A 263 2.22 -0.44 21.75
C TYR A 263 2.53 0.36 20.48
N TYR A 264 3.67 1.03 20.41
CA TYR A 264 4.08 1.74 19.21
C TYR A 264 5.42 1.22 18.74
N PHE A 265 5.62 1.19 17.42
CA PHE A 265 6.86 0.73 16.82
C PHE A 265 7.12 1.43 15.50
N ASP A 266 8.42 1.53 15.17
CA ASP A 266 8.84 2.34 14.04
C ASP A 266 10.30 2.04 13.66
N ASN A 267 10.79 2.69 12.59
CA ASN A 267 12.20 2.65 12.18
C ASN A 267 12.75 1.21 12.09
N ILE A 268 11.98 0.31 11.47
CA ILE A 268 12.42 -1.08 11.28
C ILE A 268 13.51 -1.08 10.22
N ARG A 269 14.72 -1.53 10.57
CA ARG A 269 15.89 -1.41 9.71
C ARG A 269 16.91 -2.52 9.95
N LEU A 270 17.74 -2.80 8.95
CA LEU A 270 18.93 -3.62 9.14
C LEU A 270 20.04 -2.75 9.75
N GLU A 271 20.43 -3.04 10.97
CA GLU A 271 21.45 -2.29 11.71
C GLU A 271 22.18 -3.18 12.70
N ALA A 272 23.51 -3.11 12.73
CA ALA A 272 24.26 -3.82 13.75
C ALA A 272 24.07 -3.17 15.13
N ALA A 273 23.87 -4.01 16.17
CA ALA A 273 23.81 -3.50 17.53
C ALA A 273 25.07 -2.68 17.88
N ALA A 274 24.87 -1.56 18.54
CA ALA A 274 25.98 -0.76 19.04
C ALA A 274 26.83 -1.60 20.04
N THR A 275 28.13 -1.66 19.83
CA THR A 275 29.08 -2.42 20.66
C THR A 275 29.46 -1.66 21.93
#